data_56d83de9d0cfa60aaa30e4b8353ddab0
#
_entry.id   56d83de9d0cfa60aaa30e4b8353ddab0
#
_cell.length_a   1.000
_cell.length_b   1.000
_cell.length_c   1.000
_cell.angle_alpha   90.00
_cell.angle_beta   90.00
_cell.angle_gamma   90.00
#
_symmetry.space_group_name_H-M   'P 1'
#
loop_
_entity.id
_entity.type
_entity.pdbx_description
1 polymer ?
#
loop_
_entity_poly.entity_id
_entity_poly.type
_entity_poly.pdbx_seq_one_letter_code
_entity_poly.pdbx_strand_id
1 'polypeptide(L)'
;MVSAAAAKNVRYLSRCDQGGRPDGVQVLVHKGYAFIGHMFSDGFTVVDVHDPLKPKPVVFVAAPKNTRSHHLQIHDDVLLAVNGPNIWAMQQYATQQDYYAKSLIDSVQTEQPFAAGLRVFDISKPSSPREIAFLNMPGFGAHRIWWVGGHYAYVSVHFEGFIDHALAVIDVSTPEKPQLIGRWWLPGMNRAGGETPPTSFGKRTALHHLISAGTLGYAAWRDGGFTIHDLSDPTNPKLISHRNYAPPFAGGAHTPLPLPGRKLLALADEAVSANCANGLAYTWLIDVREPSNPVSIATLPTPAEEDFCAKGAKFGPHNLHENRPGSMQTEELIFATYHNAGLRIFDIRDPFKPRQVGYFVPPPPEIIVDQRPNPAKVVQS
;
A
#
# COMPACT_ATOMS: atom_id res chain seq x y z
N MET A 1 20.59 11.24 -23.43
CA MET A 1 21.08 10.12 -22.59
C MET A 1 20.40 10.27 -21.24
N VAL A 2 19.58 9.30 -20.83
CA VAL A 2 19.03 9.27 -19.47
C VAL A 2 20.23 9.25 -18.52
N SER A 3 20.29 10.16 -17.56
CA SER A 3 21.32 10.18 -16.52
C SER A 3 21.41 8.79 -15.90
N ALA A 4 22.61 8.25 -15.73
CA ALA A 4 22.79 6.90 -15.21
C ALA A 4 22.08 6.79 -13.86
N ALA A 5 21.10 5.89 -13.77
CA ALA A 5 20.48 5.55 -12.50
C ALA A 5 21.56 5.03 -11.54
N ALA A 6 21.54 5.46 -10.29
CA ALA A 6 22.41 4.86 -9.29
C ALA A 6 21.91 3.43 -9.01
N ALA A 7 22.76 2.42 -9.19
CA ALA A 7 22.40 1.03 -9.07
C ALA A 7 23.54 0.20 -8.46
N LYS A 8 23.16 -0.80 -7.65
CA LYS A 8 24.06 -1.83 -7.14
C LYS A 8 23.32 -3.17 -7.14
N ASN A 9 23.92 -4.18 -7.79
CA ASN A 9 23.35 -5.53 -7.92
C ASN A 9 21.94 -5.58 -8.54
N VAL A 10 21.58 -4.54 -9.30
CA VAL A 10 20.34 -4.42 -10.07
C VAL A 10 20.68 -3.96 -11.47
N ARG A 11 20.13 -4.63 -12.49
CA ARG A 11 20.31 -4.27 -13.89
C ARG A 11 19.04 -3.61 -14.41
N TYR A 12 19.15 -2.38 -14.88
CA TYR A 12 18.10 -1.71 -15.62
C TYR A 12 17.90 -2.39 -16.99
N LEU A 13 16.66 -2.72 -17.34
CA LEU A 13 16.32 -3.32 -18.63
C LEU A 13 15.66 -2.32 -19.56
N SER A 14 14.57 -1.72 -19.11
CA SER A 14 13.76 -0.83 -19.94
C SER A 14 12.87 0.06 -19.07
N ARG A 15 12.17 0.99 -19.70
CA ARG A 15 11.16 1.89 -19.07
C ARG A 15 9.92 1.96 -19.95
N CYS A 16 8.78 2.09 -19.31
CA CYS A 16 7.51 2.42 -19.93
C CYS A 16 6.87 3.57 -19.15
N ASP A 17 6.38 4.60 -19.85
CA ASP A 17 5.66 5.73 -19.28
C ASP A 17 4.16 5.46 -19.10
N GLN A 18 3.73 4.22 -19.34
CA GLN A 18 2.35 3.76 -19.21
C GLN A 18 1.34 4.58 -20.04
N GLY A 19 1.78 5.06 -21.21
CA GLY A 19 0.96 5.90 -22.07
C GLY A 19 0.82 7.34 -21.56
N GLY A 20 1.91 7.91 -21.03
CA GLY A 20 1.96 9.27 -20.48
C GLY A 20 1.42 9.38 -19.03
N ARG A 21 1.37 8.28 -18.27
CA ARG A 21 0.87 8.20 -16.89
C ARG A 21 1.93 7.66 -15.93
N PRO A 22 3.01 8.42 -15.66
CA PRO A 22 4.15 7.93 -14.86
C PRO A 22 3.88 7.95 -13.33
N ASP A 23 2.63 7.84 -12.90
CA ASP A 23 2.17 7.87 -11.51
C ASP A 23 1.70 6.50 -10.99
N GLY A 24 2.24 5.41 -11.56
CA GLY A 24 1.95 4.05 -11.09
C GLY A 24 2.34 3.86 -9.63
N VAL A 25 1.42 3.33 -8.82
CA VAL A 25 1.59 3.07 -7.38
C VAL A 25 1.87 1.61 -7.11
N GLN A 26 1.15 0.72 -7.77
CA GLN A 26 1.30 -0.71 -7.62
C GLN A 26 1.38 -1.38 -8.98
N VAL A 27 2.22 -2.39 -9.11
CA VAL A 27 2.34 -3.23 -10.29
C VAL A 27 2.13 -4.70 -9.94
N LEU A 28 1.29 -5.38 -10.72
CA LEU A 28 1.09 -6.82 -10.68
C LEU A 28 1.32 -7.38 -12.07
N VAL A 29 2.05 -8.50 -12.18
CA VAL A 29 2.26 -9.17 -13.47
C VAL A 29 1.42 -10.44 -13.51
N HIS A 30 0.63 -10.58 -14.57
CA HIS A 30 -0.21 -11.76 -14.82
C HIS A 30 -0.24 -12.08 -16.32
N LYS A 31 0.04 -13.33 -16.68
CA LYS A 31 0.02 -13.82 -18.07
C LYS A 31 0.78 -12.92 -19.07
N GLY A 32 1.96 -12.41 -18.68
CA GLY A 32 2.78 -11.54 -19.54
C GLY A 32 2.29 -10.09 -19.66
N TYR A 33 1.35 -9.67 -18.82
CA TYR A 33 0.86 -8.30 -18.74
C TYR A 33 1.09 -7.73 -17.35
N ALA A 34 1.54 -6.47 -17.27
CA ALA A 34 1.62 -5.70 -16.03
C ALA A 34 0.37 -4.84 -15.87
N PHE A 35 -0.32 -4.99 -14.76
CA PHE A 35 -1.46 -4.18 -14.34
C PHE A 35 -0.96 -3.14 -13.34
N ILE A 36 -1.14 -1.87 -13.65
CA ILE A 36 -0.55 -0.76 -12.90
C ILE A 36 -1.67 0.18 -12.44
N GLY A 37 -1.90 0.25 -11.12
CA GLY A 37 -2.82 1.21 -10.51
C GLY A 37 -2.19 2.59 -10.39
N HIS A 38 -2.97 3.66 -10.65
CA HIS A 38 -2.50 5.04 -10.67
C HIS A 38 -2.97 5.87 -9.49
N MET A 39 -2.12 6.80 -9.03
CA MET A 39 -2.42 7.71 -7.92
C MET A 39 -3.26 8.92 -8.39
N PHE A 40 -2.90 9.51 -9.54
CA PHE A 40 -3.46 10.76 -10.04
C PHE A 40 -4.18 10.61 -11.39
N SER A 41 -3.88 9.56 -12.15
CA SER A 41 -4.42 9.34 -13.51
C SER A 41 -5.77 8.61 -13.53
N ASP A 42 -6.46 8.52 -12.40
CA ASP A 42 -7.87 8.07 -12.29
C ASP A 42 -8.19 6.74 -12.98
N GLY A 43 -7.43 5.68 -12.67
CA GLY A 43 -7.65 4.36 -13.22
C GLY A 43 -6.47 3.42 -13.07
N PHE A 44 -6.38 2.43 -13.97
CA PHE A 44 -5.22 1.56 -14.09
C PHE A 44 -4.85 1.30 -15.55
N THR A 45 -3.55 1.07 -15.82
CA THR A 45 -3.04 0.74 -17.14
C THR A 45 -2.63 -0.72 -17.20
N VAL A 46 -2.90 -1.37 -18.32
CA VAL A 46 -2.33 -2.68 -18.66
C VAL A 46 -1.21 -2.49 -19.68
N VAL A 47 -0.07 -3.09 -19.39
CA VAL A 47 1.14 -3.03 -20.22
C VAL A 47 1.54 -4.43 -20.63
N ASP A 48 1.75 -4.67 -21.92
CA ASP A 48 2.34 -5.91 -22.43
C ASP A 48 3.82 -5.95 -22.04
N VAL A 49 4.22 -6.97 -21.31
CA VAL A 49 5.59 -7.19 -20.81
C VAL A 49 6.12 -8.58 -21.19
N HIS A 50 5.55 -9.23 -22.24
CA HIS A 50 6.10 -10.49 -22.77
C HIS A 50 7.55 -10.33 -23.19
N ASP A 51 7.90 -9.18 -23.79
CA ASP A 51 9.28 -8.76 -23.96
C ASP A 51 9.61 -7.65 -22.94
N PRO A 52 10.32 -7.96 -21.83
CA PRO A 52 10.62 -6.97 -20.79
C PRO A 52 11.58 -5.87 -21.26
N LEU A 53 12.19 -6.01 -22.44
CA LEU A 53 13.01 -4.98 -23.05
C LEU A 53 12.17 -3.95 -23.84
N LYS A 54 10.92 -4.29 -24.17
CA LYS A 54 10.04 -3.47 -25.01
C LYS A 54 8.60 -3.44 -24.44
N PRO A 55 8.41 -3.03 -23.18
CA PRO A 55 7.06 -2.95 -22.60
C PRO A 55 6.19 -1.97 -23.39
N LYS A 56 4.91 -2.34 -23.63
CA LYS A 56 3.98 -1.55 -24.45
C LYS A 56 2.66 -1.34 -23.69
N PRO A 57 2.19 -0.10 -23.49
CA PRO A 57 0.84 0.16 -23.01
C PRO A 57 -0.20 -0.45 -23.97
N VAL A 58 -1.18 -1.18 -23.43
CA VAL A 58 -2.21 -1.86 -24.21
C VAL A 58 -3.56 -1.19 -24.05
N VAL A 59 -3.97 -0.96 -22.80
CA VAL A 59 -5.25 -0.35 -22.48
C VAL A 59 -5.17 0.41 -21.16
N PHE A 60 -5.86 1.52 -21.09
CA PHE A 60 -6.15 2.24 -19.85
C PHE A 60 -7.62 2.05 -19.48
N VAL A 61 -7.88 1.60 -18.27
CA VAL A 61 -9.22 1.41 -17.71
C VAL A 61 -9.51 2.55 -16.75
N ALA A 62 -10.35 3.48 -17.16
CA ALA A 62 -10.71 4.63 -16.34
C ALA A 62 -11.49 4.23 -15.09
N ALA A 63 -11.25 4.93 -13.99
CA ALA A 63 -12.11 4.90 -12.81
C ALA A 63 -13.37 5.77 -13.03
N PRO A 64 -14.45 5.56 -12.28
CA PRO A 64 -15.57 6.48 -12.25
C PRO A 64 -15.14 7.91 -11.90
N LYS A 65 -15.93 8.90 -12.35
CA LYS A 65 -15.62 10.33 -12.13
C LYS A 65 -15.28 10.62 -10.67
N ASN A 66 -14.25 11.44 -10.46
CA ASN A 66 -13.73 11.88 -9.15
C ASN A 66 -13.15 10.74 -8.30
N THR A 67 -12.83 9.57 -8.89
CA THR A 67 -12.28 8.42 -8.18
C THR A 67 -10.98 7.94 -8.81
N ARG A 68 -10.27 7.09 -8.09
CA ARG A 68 -9.03 6.44 -8.53
C ARG A 68 -9.03 4.95 -8.17
N SER A 69 -8.27 4.16 -8.92
CA SER A 69 -8.04 2.73 -8.70
C SER A 69 -6.54 2.47 -8.60
N HIS A 70 -5.95 2.85 -7.46
CA HIS A 70 -4.49 2.84 -7.28
C HIS A 70 -3.94 1.53 -6.72
N HIS A 71 -4.79 0.68 -6.15
CA HIS A 71 -4.39 -0.61 -5.60
C HIS A 71 -5.21 -1.76 -6.17
N LEU A 72 -4.53 -2.81 -6.59
CA LEU A 72 -5.06 -3.94 -7.33
C LEU A 72 -4.67 -5.25 -6.65
N GLN A 73 -5.49 -6.30 -6.82
CA GLN A 73 -5.11 -7.67 -6.51
C GLN A 73 -5.63 -8.61 -7.59
N ILE A 74 -4.83 -9.61 -7.96
CA ILE A 74 -5.15 -10.57 -9.02
C ILE A 74 -4.98 -11.99 -8.51
N HIS A 75 -5.98 -12.82 -8.80
CA HIS A 75 -5.88 -14.27 -8.69
C HIS A 75 -6.66 -14.91 -9.85
N ASP A 76 -6.07 -15.91 -10.50
CA ASP A 76 -6.57 -16.46 -11.74
C ASP A 76 -6.96 -15.36 -12.75
N ASP A 77 -8.17 -15.36 -13.26
CA ASP A 77 -8.66 -14.38 -14.22
C ASP A 77 -9.55 -13.30 -13.59
N VAL A 78 -9.46 -13.12 -12.27
CA VAL A 78 -10.17 -12.08 -11.54
C VAL A 78 -9.21 -11.02 -11.04
N LEU A 79 -9.55 -9.74 -11.27
CA LEU A 79 -8.86 -8.59 -10.71
C LEU A 79 -9.81 -7.83 -9.80
N LEU A 80 -9.36 -7.57 -8.57
CA LEU A 80 -10.00 -6.67 -7.64
C LEU A 80 -9.28 -5.33 -7.66
N ALA A 81 -10.02 -4.22 -7.76
CA ALA A 81 -9.47 -2.87 -7.72
C ALA A 81 -10.18 -2.02 -6.67
N VAL A 82 -9.42 -1.33 -5.83
CA VAL A 82 -10.00 -0.31 -4.95
C VAL A 82 -10.61 0.81 -5.78
N ASN A 83 -11.70 1.38 -5.30
CA ASN A 83 -12.29 2.57 -5.86
C ASN A 83 -12.66 3.54 -4.73
N GLY A 84 -11.97 4.65 -4.66
CA GLY A 84 -12.20 5.70 -3.67
C GLY A 84 -11.98 7.08 -4.28
N PRO A 85 -12.35 8.17 -3.59
CA PRO A 85 -12.22 9.51 -4.13
C PRO A 85 -10.77 9.86 -4.46
N ASN A 86 -10.57 10.54 -5.57
CA ASN A 86 -9.29 11.17 -5.86
C ASN A 86 -9.18 12.48 -5.07
N ILE A 87 -8.92 12.36 -3.78
CA ILE A 87 -8.83 13.50 -2.86
C ILE A 87 -7.77 14.53 -3.26
N TRP A 88 -6.76 14.10 -4.02
CA TRP A 88 -5.70 15.00 -4.49
C TRP A 88 -6.17 15.94 -5.60
N ALA A 89 -7.13 15.49 -6.42
CA ALA A 89 -7.77 16.32 -7.45
C ALA A 89 -8.95 17.12 -6.91
N MET A 90 -9.74 16.51 -6.00
CA MET A 90 -10.96 17.10 -5.45
C MET A 90 -10.67 18.14 -4.37
N GLN A 91 -9.61 17.93 -3.60
CA GLN A 91 -9.16 18.81 -2.53
C GLN A 91 -7.64 18.93 -2.57
N GLN A 92 -7.17 20.14 -2.82
CA GLN A 92 -5.74 20.39 -2.91
C GLN A 92 -5.11 20.52 -1.52
N TYR A 93 -4.12 19.66 -1.24
CA TYR A 93 -3.26 19.75 -0.08
C TYR A 93 -1.90 20.32 -0.52
N ALA A 94 -1.35 21.26 0.24
CA ALA A 94 -0.02 21.81 -0.04
C ALA A 94 1.06 20.73 0.07
N THR A 95 0.93 19.84 1.05
CA THR A 95 1.81 18.68 1.26
C THR A 95 1.01 17.44 1.64
N GLN A 96 1.62 16.26 1.49
CA GLN A 96 1.01 15.04 2.00
C GLN A 96 0.94 15.03 3.52
N GLN A 97 1.83 15.73 4.19
CA GLN A 97 1.82 15.90 5.65
C GLN A 97 0.55 16.62 6.14
N ASP A 98 0.05 17.60 5.40
CA ASP A 98 -1.20 18.29 5.74
C ASP A 98 -2.38 17.32 5.77
N TYR A 99 -2.42 16.39 4.80
CA TYR A 99 -3.43 15.33 4.76
C TYR A 99 -3.32 14.38 5.96
N TYR A 100 -2.11 14.03 6.40
CA TYR A 100 -1.90 13.12 7.54
C TYR A 100 -1.91 13.81 8.91
N ALA A 101 -2.10 15.13 8.96
CA ALA A 101 -2.12 15.88 10.23
C ALA A 101 -3.36 15.61 11.10
N LYS A 102 -4.44 15.06 10.50
CA LYS A 102 -5.73 14.80 11.15
C LYS A 102 -6.29 13.46 10.69
N SER A 103 -7.42 13.03 11.30
CA SER A 103 -8.21 11.92 10.79
C SER A 103 -8.74 12.20 9.38
N LEU A 104 -9.15 11.16 8.65
CA LEU A 104 -9.67 11.32 7.29
C LEU A 104 -10.86 12.28 7.24
N ILE A 105 -11.84 12.08 8.10
CA ILE A 105 -13.08 12.89 8.11
C ILE A 105 -12.85 14.35 8.52
N ASP A 106 -11.77 14.64 9.24
CA ASP A 106 -11.40 16.00 9.61
C ASP A 106 -10.46 16.66 8.58
N SER A 107 -9.89 15.86 7.66
CA SER A 107 -8.97 16.30 6.61
C SER A 107 -9.66 16.53 5.28
N VAL A 108 -10.65 15.70 4.91
CA VAL A 108 -11.31 15.74 3.61
C VAL A 108 -12.67 16.43 3.73
N GLN A 109 -12.83 17.54 3.03
CA GLN A 109 -14.08 18.29 2.94
C GLN A 109 -14.38 18.50 1.46
N THR A 110 -15.28 17.69 0.91
CA THR A 110 -15.72 17.81 -0.49
C THR A 110 -17.20 17.52 -0.62
N GLU A 111 -17.88 18.33 -1.42
CA GLU A 111 -19.28 18.12 -1.84
C GLU A 111 -19.38 17.43 -3.21
N GLN A 112 -18.24 17.17 -3.87
CA GLN A 112 -18.24 16.54 -5.18
C GLN A 112 -18.68 15.08 -5.06
N PRO A 113 -19.64 14.62 -5.90
CA PRO A 113 -20.09 13.23 -5.85
C PRO A 113 -19.02 12.28 -6.38
N PHE A 114 -18.90 11.13 -5.74
CA PHE A 114 -18.03 10.03 -6.16
C PHE A 114 -18.66 8.69 -5.79
N ALA A 115 -18.28 7.62 -6.49
CA ALA A 115 -18.63 6.26 -6.14
C ALA A 115 -17.45 5.63 -5.38
N ALA A 116 -17.70 5.05 -4.20
CA ALA A 116 -16.67 4.40 -3.40
C ALA A 116 -16.97 2.92 -3.20
N GLY A 117 -15.95 2.06 -3.28
CA GLY A 117 -16.14 0.63 -3.13
C GLY A 117 -15.02 -0.22 -3.69
N LEU A 118 -15.39 -1.43 -4.11
CA LEU A 118 -14.53 -2.41 -4.73
C LEU A 118 -15.05 -2.74 -6.13
N ARG A 119 -14.21 -2.57 -7.15
CA ARG A 119 -14.46 -2.96 -8.53
C ARG A 119 -13.92 -4.38 -8.75
N VAL A 120 -14.66 -5.19 -9.48
CA VAL A 120 -14.26 -6.55 -9.84
C VAL A 120 -14.22 -6.69 -11.35
N PHE A 121 -13.13 -7.21 -11.89
CA PHE A 121 -12.93 -7.36 -13.31
C PHE A 121 -12.66 -8.82 -13.68
N ASP A 122 -13.22 -9.26 -14.81
CA ASP A 122 -12.77 -10.41 -15.57
C ASP A 122 -11.57 -9.96 -16.43
N ILE A 123 -10.43 -10.61 -16.23
CA ILE A 123 -9.19 -10.40 -16.97
C ILE A 123 -8.72 -11.66 -17.71
N SER A 124 -9.64 -12.59 -18.01
CA SER A 124 -9.35 -13.77 -18.85
C SER A 124 -8.70 -13.38 -20.17
N LYS A 125 -9.03 -12.17 -20.66
CA LYS A 125 -8.35 -11.47 -21.74
C LYS A 125 -7.64 -10.23 -21.18
N PRO A 126 -6.37 -10.32 -20.75
CA PRO A 126 -5.67 -9.22 -20.05
C PRO A 126 -5.64 -7.89 -20.81
N SER A 127 -5.61 -7.94 -22.15
CA SER A 127 -5.63 -6.73 -22.99
C SER A 127 -7.00 -6.06 -23.09
N SER A 128 -8.05 -6.62 -22.49
CA SER A 128 -9.42 -6.11 -22.54
C SER A 128 -10.17 -6.43 -21.24
N PRO A 129 -9.76 -5.88 -20.09
CA PRO A 129 -10.44 -6.08 -18.81
C PRO A 129 -11.91 -5.68 -18.89
N ARG A 130 -12.78 -6.49 -18.32
CA ARG A 130 -14.23 -6.28 -18.30
C ARG A 130 -14.72 -6.20 -16.86
N GLU A 131 -15.27 -5.07 -16.46
CA GLU A 131 -15.88 -4.94 -15.13
C GLU A 131 -17.12 -5.83 -15.04
N ILE A 132 -17.17 -6.69 -14.02
CA ILE A 132 -18.24 -7.67 -13.81
C ILE A 132 -19.05 -7.40 -12.55
N ALA A 133 -18.49 -6.63 -11.58
CA ALA A 133 -19.21 -6.20 -10.39
C ALA A 133 -18.63 -4.92 -9.80
N PHE A 134 -19.45 -4.21 -9.06
CA PHE A 134 -19.07 -3.11 -8.18
C PHE A 134 -19.76 -3.29 -6.82
N LEU A 135 -18.97 -3.51 -5.77
CA LEU A 135 -19.47 -3.51 -4.40
C LEU A 135 -19.40 -2.09 -3.85
N ASN A 136 -20.56 -1.42 -3.75
CA ASN A 136 -20.65 -0.08 -3.18
C ASN A 136 -20.37 -0.11 -1.66
N MET A 137 -19.54 0.79 -1.18
CA MET A 137 -19.17 0.95 0.23
C MET A 137 -19.33 2.41 0.64
N PRO A 138 -20.43 2.77 1.33
CA PRO A 138 -20.65 4.14 1.80
C PRO A 138 -19.53 4.66 2.68
N GLY A 139 -19.10 5.90 2.44
CA GLY A 139 -17.94 6.56 3.03
C GLY A 139 -16.90 6.89 1.96
N PHE A 140 -15.62 7.02 2.33
CA PHE A 140 -14.54 7.26 1.36
C PHE A 140 -14.00 5.97 0.69
N GLY A 141 -14.63 4.82 0.96
CA GLY A 141 -14.38 3.56 0.26
C GLY A 141 -13.04 2.90 0.56
N ALA A 142 -12.60 2.08 -0.40
CA ALA A 142 -11.45 1.21 -0.26
C ALA A 142 -10.12 1.90 -0.58
N HIS A 143 -9.06 1.55 0.19
CA HIS A 143 -7.71 2.06 -0.01
C HIS A 143 -6.69 0.96 -0.36
N ARG A 144 -6.71 -0.17 0.34
CA ARG A 144 -5.80 -1.31 0.13
C ARG A 144 -6.55 -2.62 0.16
N ILE A 145 -6.05 -3.61 -0.60
CA ILE A 145 -6.61 -4.96 -0.64
C ILE A 145 -5.50 -5.96 -0.41
N TRP A 146 -5.79 -7.03 0.31
CA TRP A 146 -5.06 -8.27 0.27
C TRP A 146 -6.00 -9.40 -0.18
N TRP A 147 -5.68 -9.99 -1.31
CA TRP A 147 -6.35 -11.17 -1.85
C TRP A 147 -5.41 -11.95 -2.75
N VAL A 148 -5.17 -13.19 -2.42
CA VAL A 148 -4.25 -14.08 -3.14
C VAL A 148 -4.95 -15.36 -3.61
N GLY A 149 -6.26 -15.27 -3.77
CA GLY A 149 -7.16 -16.38 -4.06
C GLY A 149 -7.97 -16.81 -2.85
N GLY A 150 -8.80 -17.85 -3.03
CA GLY A 150 -9.77 -18.26 -2.04
C GLY A 150 -10.98 -17.33 -1.96
N HIS A 151 -11.78 -17.50 -0.92
CA HIS A 151 -13.09 -16.85 -0.82
C HIS A 151 -13.02 -15.41 -0.30
N TYR A 152 -11.97 -15.03 0.45
CA TYR A 152 -12.00 -13.81 1.26
C TYR A 152 -10.91 -12.81 0.87
N ALA A 153 -11.34 -11.58 0.62
CA ALA A 153 -10.47 -10.42 0.48
C ALA A 153 -10.50 -9.57 1.75
N TYR A 154 -9.32 -9.13 2.20
CA TYR A 154 -9.15 -8.23 3.35
C TYR A 154 -8.86 -6.83 2.84
N VAL A 155 -9.73 -5.89 3.14
CA VAL A 155 -9.73 -4.56 2.52
C VAL A 155 -9.70 -3.49 3.60
N SER A 156 -8.83 -2.50 3.43
CA SER A 156 -8.86 -1.26 4.20
C SER A 156 -9.95 -0.37 3.62
N VAL A 157 -11.00 -0.08 4.41
CA VAL A 157 -12.20 0.65 3.97
C VAL A 157 -12.58 1.72 4.97
N HIS A 158 -12.81 2.95 4.50
CA HIS A 158 -13.49 3.95 5.30
C HIS A 158 -15.01 3.72 5.21
N PHE A 159 -15.61 3.43 6.34
CA PHE A 159 -17.06 3.35 6.50
C PHE A 159 -17.62 4.68 6.99
N GLU A 160 -18.82 5.03 6.55
CA GLU A 160 -19.53 6.18 7.08
C GLU A 160 -19.67 6.09 8.61
N GLY A 161 -19.43 7.19 9.31
CA GLY A 161 -19.45 7.26 10.78
C GLY A 161 -18.14 6.90 11.47
N PHE A 162 -17.15 6.38 10.75
CA PHE A 162 -15.81 6.11 11.29
C PHE A 162 -14.88 7.31 11.06
N ILE A 163 -13.86 7.46 11.92
CA ILE A 163 -12.88 8.54 11.78
C ILE A 163 -11.93 8.32 10.60
N ASP A 164 -11.65 7.06 10.25
CA ASP A 164 -10.75 6.67 9.18
C ASP A 164 -10.98 5.21 8.77
N HIS A 165 -10.09 4.63 7.96
CA HIS A 165 -10.19 3.28 7.42
C HIS A 165 -10.13 2.20 8.51
N ALA A 166 -11.03 1.23 8.39
CA ALA A 166 -11.15 0.02 9.21
C ALA A 166 -10.96 -1.23 8.33
N LEU A 167 -10.94 -2.42 8.93
CA LEU A 167 -10.89 -3.68 8.22
C LEU A 167 -12.30 -4.05 7.71
N ALA A 168 -12.39 -4.36 6.43
CA ALA A 168 -13.50 -5.09 5.82
C ALA A 168 -13.03 -6.48 5.39
N VAL A 169 -13.85 -7.48 5.64
CA VAL A 169 -13.70 -8.82 5.06
C VAL A 169 -14.80 -9.00 4.03
N ILE A 170 -14.40 -9.28 2.79
CA ILE A 170 -15.29 -9.38 1.64
C ILE A 170 -15.24 -10.80 1.11
N ASP A 171 -16.40 -11.45 1.03
CA ASP A 171 -16.56 -12.71 0.33
C ASP A 171 -16.59 -12.44 -1.19
N VAL A 172 -15.63 -13.00 -1.89
CA VAL A 172 -15.45 -12.94 -3.34
C VAL A 172 -15.53 -14.33 -3.99
N SER A 173 -16.12 -15.31 -3.29
CA SER A 173 -16.31 -16.68 -3.82
C SER A 173 -17.17 -16.70 -5.10
N THR A 174 -18.04 -15.72 -5.24
CA THR A 174 -18.78 -15.39 -6.47
C THR A 174 -18.37 -13.99 -6.92
N PRO A 175 -17.37 -13.82 -7.79
CA PRO A 175 -16.80 -12.52 -8.14
C PRO A 175 -17.81 -11.51 -8.68
N GLU A 176 -18.90 -11.98 -9.30
CA GLU A 176 -19.99 -11.15 -9.80
C GLU A 176 -20.93 -10.63 -8.68
N LYS A 177 -20.80 -11.16 -7.46
CA LYS A 177 -21.65 -10.81 -6.30
C LYS A 177 -20.84 -10.71 -5.03
N PRO A 178 -19.80 -9.87 -4.96
CA PRO A 178 -18.99 -9.71 -3.77
C PRO A 178 -19.83 -9.20 -2.60
N GLN A 179 -19.55 -9.67 -1.38
CA GLN A 179 -20.33 -9.33 -0.19
C GLN A 179 -19.44 -8.96 0.99
N LEU A 180 -19.77 -7.89 1.69
CA LEU A 180 -19.15 -7.55 2.96
C LEU A 180 -19.71 -8.49 4.05
N ILE A 181 -18.83 -9.30 4.66
CA ILE A 181 -19.21 -10.32 5.65
C ILE A 181 -18.64 -10.08 7.03
N GLY A 182 -17.60 -9.26 7.17
CA GLY A 182 -16.97 -8.98 8.46
C GLY A 182 -16.33 -7.61 8.51
N ARG A 183 -16.15 -7.08 9.72
CA ARG A 183 -15.48 -5.80 10.00
C ARG A 183 -14.69 -5.90 11.28
N TRP A 184 -13.59 -5.16 11.34
CA TRP A 184 -12.86 -4.95 12.57
C TRP A 184 -12.17 -3.58 12.57
N TRP A 185 -12.04 -2.93 13.72
CA TRP A 185 -11.41 -1.63 13.89
C TRP A 185 -10.75 -1.50 15.26
N LEU A 186 -9.80 -0.59 15.39
CA LEU A 186 -9.26 -0.24 16.69
C LEU A 186 -10.31 0.50 17.52
N PRO A 187 -10.47 0.18 18.83
CA PRO A 187 -11.40 0.89 19.72
C PRO A 187 -11.16 2.41 19.68
N GLY A 188 -12.23 3.17 19.55
CA GLY A 188 -12.19 4.62 19.40
C GLY A 188 -12.40 5.11 17.97
N MET A 189 -12.46 4.24 16.97
CA MET A 189 -12.61 4.66 15.58
C MET A 189 -14.07 4.84 15.13
N ASN A 190 -15.04 4.21 15.79
CA ASN A 190 -16.46 4.31 15.43
C ASN A 190 -17.13 5.51 16.13
N ARG A 191 -16.95 6.70 15.55
CA ARG A 191 -17.51 7.97 16.10
C ARG A 191 -19.04 7.94 16.14
N ALA A 192 -19.69 7.43 15.09
CA ALA A 192 -21.16 7.33 15.06
C ALA A 192 -21.72 6.35 16.12
N GLY A 193 -20.93 5.36 16.53
CA GLY A 193 -21.22 4.45 17.63
C GLY A 193 -20.90 5.02 19.02
N GLY A 194 -20.50 6.29 19.12
CA GLY A 194 -20.17 6.96 20.38
C GLY A 194 -18.76 6.71 20.90
N GLU A 195 -17.89 6.07 20.10
CA GLU A 195 -16.50 5.87 20.49
C GLU A 195 -15.69 7.17 20.40
N THR A 196 -14.73 7.33 21.32
CA THR A 196 -13.76 8.44 21.31
C THR A 196 -12.36 7.87 21.14
N PRO A 197 -11.55 8.37 20.18
CA PRO A 197 -10.18 7.94 20.01
C PRO A 197 -9.37 8.15 21.29
N PRO A 198 -8.56 7.15 21.71
CA PRO A 198 -7.64 7.32 22.83
C PRO A 198 -6.61 8.42 22.53
N THR A 199 -6.18 9.17 23.54
CA THR A 199 -5.12 10.19 23.40
C THR A 199 -3.76 9.60 23.00
N SER A 200 -3.58 8.29 23.19
CA SER A 200 -2.39 7.55 22.76
C SER A 200 -2.34 7.30 21.27
N PHE A 201 -3.45 7.46 20.55
CA PHE A 201 -3.41 7.45 19.09
C PHE A 201 -2.66 8.69 18.61
N GLY A 202 -1.75 8.51 17.67
CA GLY A 202 -1.05 9.60 17.03
C GLY A 202 -1.99 10.47 16.18
N LYS A 203 -1.43 11.24 15.27
CA LYS A 203 -2.20 12.17 14.45
C LYS A 203 -3.22 11.47 13.56
N ARG A 204 -2.88 10.27 13.05
CA ARG A 204 -3.77 9.51 12.18
C ARG A 204 -3.75 8.02 12.48
N THR A 205 -4.84 7.50 13.02
CA THR A 205 -5.06 6.07 13.20
C THR A 205 -6.02 5.57 12.12
N ALA A 206 -5.51 4.71 11.26
CA ALA A 206 -6.23 4.17 10.10
C ALA A 206 -5.64 2.83 9.70
N LEU A 207 -6.46 1.83 9.41
CA LEU A 207 -5.95 0.64 8.74
C LEU A 207 -5.37 1.05 7.40
N HIS A 208 -4.08 0.80 7.19
CA HIS A 208 -3.49 0.95 5.88
C HIS A 208 -3.55 -0.35 5.10
N HIS A 209 -3.03 -1.43 5.65
CA HIS A 209 -2.97 -2.73 4.97
C HIS A 209 -3.08 -3.87 5.97
N LEU A 210 -3.78 -4.94 5.60
CA LEU A 210 -3.71 -6.24 6.25
C LEU A 210 -3.18 -7.26 5.24
N ILE A 211 -2.17 -8.06 5.65
CA ILE A 211 -1.66 -9.20 4.90
C ILE A 211 -1.88 -10.45 5.74
N SER A 212 -2.49 -11.49 5.17
CA SER A 212 -2.72 -12.75 5.87
C SER A 212 -1.67 -13.81 5.51
N ALA A 213 -1.36 -14.67 6.48
CA ALA A 213 -0.57 -15.88 6.29
C ALA A 213 -1.23 -17.03 7.07
N GLY A 214 -1.81 -17.98 6.36
CA GLY A 214 -2.68 -18.98 6.95
C GLY A 214 -3.90 -18.33 7.62
N THR A 215 -4.16 -18.66 8.87
CA THR A 215 -5.26 -18.08 9.67
C THR A 215 -4.87 -16.81 10.44
N LEU A 216 -3.63 -16.33 10.30
CA LEU A 216 -3.19 -15.10 10.94
C LEU A 216 -3.28 -13.91 9.98
N GLY A 217 -3.79 -12.79 10.46
CA GLY A 217 -3.77 -11.50 9.78
C GLY A 217 -2.84 -10.52 10.49
N TYR A 218 -1.98 -9.86 9.73
CA TYR A 218 -1.08 -8.82 10.21
C TYR A 218 -1.55 -7.48 9.64
N ALA A 219 -1.93 -6.55 10.49
CA ALA A 219 -2.56 -5.30 10.08
C ALA A 219 -1.77 -4.09 10.56
N ALA A 220 -1.50 -3.16 9.65
CA ALA A 220 -0.78 -1.90 9.92
C ALA A 220 -1.77 -0.73 9.99
N TRP A 221 -1.72 0.05 11.08
CA TRP A 221 -2.71 1.06 11.47
C TRP A 221 -2.16 2.49 11.49
N ARG A 222 -1.26 2.85 10.60
CA ARG A 222 -0.61 4.16 10.59
C ARG A 222 0.00 4.47 11.97
N ASP A 223 -0.34 5.61 12.60
CA ASP A 223 0.13 5.97 13.94
C ASP A 223 -0.48 5.11 15.05
N GLY A 224 -1.43 4.25 14.73
CA GLY A 224 -1.99 3.23 15.62
C GLY A 224 -1.12 1.98 15.78
N GLY A 225 0.00 1.88 15.05
CA GLY A 225 0.92 0.74 15.12
C GLY A 225 0.47 -0.47 14.30
N PHE A 226 0.62 -1.67 14.82
CA PHE A 226 0.18 -2.89 14.15
C PHE A 226 -0.55 -3.85 15.09
N THR A 227 -1.39 -4.69 14.49
CA THR A 227 -2.13 -5.75 15.19
C THR A 227 -1.94 -7.09 14.51
N ILE A 228 -2.04 -8.16 15.30
CA ILE A 228 -2.12 -9.54 14.81
C ILE A 228 -3.52 -10.07 15.14
N HIS A 229 -4.15 -10.71 14.17
CA HIS A 229 -5.51 -11.21 14.25
C HIS A 229 -5.58 -12.71 13.98
N ASP A 230 -6.50 -13.40 14.66
CA ASP A 230 -7.02 -14.69 14.24
C ASP A 230 -8.16 -14.47 13.22
N LEU A 231 -7.98 -15.01 12.03
CA LEU A 231 -8.91 -14.95 10.90
C LEU A 231 -9.58 -16.30 10.62
N SER A 232 -9.55 -17.24 11.58
CA SER A 232 -10.18 -18.57 11.46
C SER A 232 -11.68 -18.46 11.20
N ASP A 233 -12.32 -17.45 11.79
CA ASP A 233 -13.66 -16.99 11.43
C ASP A 233 -13.56 -15.64 10.73
N PRO A 234 -13.63 -15.59 9.40
CA PRO A 234 -13.49 -14.33 8.65
C PRO A 234 -14.65 -13.35 8.90
N THR A 235 -15.79 -13.82 9.39
CA THR A 235 -16.92 -12.93 9.73
C THR A 235 -16.69 -12.18 11.04
N ASN A 236 -15.76 -12.66 11.88
CA ASN A 236 -15.47 -12.11 13.20
C ASN A 236 -13.97 -12.17 13.52
N PRO A 237 -13.12 -11.37 12.85
CA PRO A 237 -11.69 -11.30 13.11
C PRO A 237 -11.42 -11.00 14.59
N LYS A 238 -10.53 -11.77 15.24
CA LYS A 238 -10.22 -11.62 16.65
C LYS A 238 -8.83 -11.05 16.87
N LEU A 239 -8.71 -10.02 17.69
CA LEU A 239 -7.41 -9.47 18.08
C LEU A 239 -6.63 -10.47 18.93
N ILE A 240 -5.40 -10.77 18.53
CA ILE A 240 -4.41 -11.54 19.29
C ILE A 240 -3.48 -10.59 20.04
N SER A 241 -2.90 -9.61 19.34
CA SER A 241 -2.00 -8.64 19.95
C SER A 241 -2.00 -7.30 19.23
N HIS A 242 -1.58 -6.25 19.94
CA HIS A 242 -1.41 -4.89 19.44
C HIS A 242 -0.09 -4.31 19.95
N ARG A 243 0.69 -3.70 19.06
CA ARG A 243 1.93 -2.97 19.37
C ARG A 243 1.96 -1.65 18.64
N ASN A 244 2.48 -0.62 19.29
CA ASN A 244 2.67 0.70 18.70
C ASN A 244 4.04 1.26 19.07
N TYR A 245 4.75 1.80 18.09
CA TYR A 245 6.08 2.41 18.25
C TYR A 245 6.01 3.96 18.16
N ALA A 246 4.86 4.53 17.87
CA ALA A 246 4.64 5.97 17.79
C ALA A 246 3.80 6.49 18.99
N PRO A 247 4.31 7.48 19.79
CA PRO A 247 5.68 7.88 19.90
C PRO A 247 6.55 6.83 20.62
N PRO A 248 7.89 6.91 20.63
CA PRO A 248 8.72 8.07 20.22
C PRO A 248 9.11 8.09 18.74
N PHE A 249 8.86 7.00 18.00
CA PHE A 249 9.17 6.97 16.57
C PHE A 249 8.10 7.72 15.75
N ALA A 250 8.41 8.02 14.49
CA ALA A 250 7.54 8.84 13.63
C ALA A 250 6.15 8.23 13.35
N GLY A 251 6.00 6.91 13.51
CA GLY A 251 4.76 6.19 13.20
C GLY A 251 4.58 5.94 11.70
N GLY A 252 3.34 5.80 11.27
CA GLY A 252 3.03 5.57 9.86
C GLY A 252 3.08 4.11 9.45
N ALA A 253 2.81 3.15 10.35
CA ALA A 253 2.77 1.73 10.03
C ALA A 253 1.95 1.46 8.77
N HIS A 254 2.60 0.85 7.75
CA HIS A 254 2.10 0.85 6.37
C HIS A 254 1.96 -0.55 5.77
N THR A 255 3.07 -1.28 5.62
CA THR A 255 3.09 -2.59 4.97
C THR A 255 3.60 -3.66 5.94
N PRO A 256 2.72 -4.54 6.44
CA PRO A 256 3.07 -5.63 7.34
C PRO A 256 3.30 -6.91 6.54
N LEU A 257 4.54 -7.18 6.11
CA LEU A 257 4.91 -8.36 5.33
C LEU A 257 5.22 -9.55 6.24
N PRO A 258 4.37 -10.58 6.35
CA PRO A 258 4.69 -11.79 7.07
C PRO A 258 5.70 -12.66 6.30
N LEU A 259 6.59 -13.31 7.05
CA LEU A 259 7.54 -14.30 6.58
C LEU A 259 7.32 -15.60 7.38
N PRO A 260 6.26 -16.36 7.03
CA PRO A 260 5.70 -17.41 7.89
C PRO A 260 6.64 -18.58 8.11
N GLY A 261 7.47 -18.96 7.14
CA GLY A 261 8.48 -20.03 7.29
C GLY A 261 9.56 -19.68 8.30
N ARG A 262 9.78 -18.38 8.55
CA ARG A 262 10.77 -17.87 9.50
C ARG A 262 10.16 -17.34 10.80
N LYS A 263 8.83 -17.31 10.89
CA LYS A 263 8.11 -16.71 12.04
C LYS A 263 8.53 -15.26 12.28
N LEU A 264 8.70 -14.50 11.22
CA LEU A 264 9.05 -13.08 11.24
C LEU A 264 7.95 -12.25 10.58
N LEU A 265 7.89 -10.99 10.97
CA LEU A 265 7.11 -9.94 10.34
C LEU A 265 8.05 -8.78 9.99
N ALA A 266 8.05 -8.34 8.74
CA ALA A 266 8.66 -7.07 8.36
C ALA A 266 7.57 -6.00 8.28
N LEU A 267 7.68 -4.96 9.10
CA LEU A 267 6.72 -3.86 9.15
C LEU A 267 7.40 -2.57 8.67
N ALA A 268 6.97 -2.06 7.52
CA ALA A 268 7.44 -0.76 7.04
C ALA A 268 6.58 0.38 7.58
N ASP A 269 7.21 1.44 8.07
CA ASP A 269 6.59 2.72 8.36
C ASP A 269 6.70 3.62 7.14
N GLU A 270 5.64 4.34 6.75
CA GLU A 270 5.72 5.31 5.65
C GLU A 270 6.21 6.67 6.13
N ALA A 271 7.27 7.18 5.50
CA ALA A 271 7.65 8.57 5.68
C ALA A 271 6.66 9.50 4.97
N VAL A 272 5.99 10.38 5.72
CA VAL A 272 4.95 11.30 5.19
C VAL A 272 5.41 12.74 5.09
N SER A 273 6.51 13.13 5.75
CA SER A 273 7.07 14.47 5.70
C SER A 273 8.23 14.57 4.72
N ALA A 274 8.35 15.74 4.08
CA ALA A 274 9.52 16.04 3.28
C ALA A 274 10.73 16.33 4.18
N ASN A 275 11.94 16.11 3.61
CA ASN A 275 13.22 16.45 4.23
C ASN A 275 13.41 15.88 5.65
N CYS A 276 12.82 14.71 5.94
CA CYS A 276 12.88 14.06 7.24
C CYS A 276 12.37 14.90 8.42
N ALA A 277 11.47 15.84 8.18
CA ALA A 277 11.01 16.79 9.19
C ALA A 277 10.37 16.16 10.44
N ASN A 278 9.83 14.95 10.32
CA ASN A 278 9.26 14.17 11.44
C ASN A 278 10.22 13.09 11.98
N GLY A 279 11.50 13.15 11.62
CA GLY A 279 12.46 12.08 11.90
C GLY A 279 12.45 10.99 10.85
N LEU A 280 13.27 9.96 11.06
CA LEU A 280 13.36 8.81 10.16
C LEU A 280 12.24 7.82 10.41
N ALA A 281 11.71 7.26 9.32
CA ALA A 281 10.84 6.09 9.32
C ALA A 281 11.68 4.82 9.11
N TYR A 282 11.23 3.70 9.66
CA TYR A 282 11.98 2.44 9.66
C TYR A 282 11.16 1.30 9.06
N THR A 283 11.87 0.26 8.65
CA THR A 283 11.28 -1.08 8.48
C THR A 283 11.76 -1.95 9.62
N TRP A 284 10.82 -2.40 10.44
CA TRP A 284 11.05 -3.21 11.62
C TRP A 284 11.08 -4.69 11.25
N LEU A 285 12.02 -5.46 11.83
CA LEU A 285 11.96 -6.92 11.87
C LEU A 285 11.46 -7.36 13.23
N ILE A 286 10.39 -8.13 13.24
CA ILE A 286 9.64 -8.51 14.44
C ILE A 286 9.57 -10.03 14.50
N ASP A 287 9.98 -10.61 15.60
CA ASP A 287 9.80 -12.02 15.92
C ASP A 287 8.32 -12.25 16.30
N VAL A 288 7.64 -13.10 15.56
CA VAL A 288 6.23 -13.46 15.77
C VAL A 288 6.06 -14.96 16.04
N ARG A 289 7.10 -15.64 16.56
CA ARG A 289 6.99 -17.05 17.02
C ARG A 289 5.86 -17.21 18.02
N GLU A 290 5.67 -16.20 18.85
CA GLU A 290 4.54 -16.08 19.77
C GLU A 290 3.67 -14.88 19.33
N PRO A 291 2.57 -15.10 18.57
CA PRO A 291 1.74 -14.02 18.03
C PRO A 291 1.11 -13.13 19.11
N SER A 292 0.92 -13.64 20.33
CA SER A 292 0.40 -12.87 21.46
C SER A 292 1.43 -11.91 22.06
N ASN A 293 2.73 -12.15 21.78
CA ASN A 293 3.84 -11.34 22.27
C ASN A 293 4.90 -11.07 21.20
N PRO A 294 4.58 -10.33 20.12
CA PRO A 294 5.54 -9.99 19.09
C PRO A 294 6.64 -9.07 19.63
N VAL A 295 7.89 -9.33 19.24
CA VAL A 295 9.08 -8.62 19.73
C VAL A 295 9.91 -8.08 18.57
N SER A 296 10.13 -6.76 18.52
CA SER A 296 11.09 -6.14 17.59
C SER A 296 12.51 -6.62 17.90
N ILE A 297 13.20 -7.16 16.89
CA ILE A 297 14.56 -7.71 17.02
C ILE A 297 15.60 -6.90 16.23
N ALA A 298 15.20 -6.18 15.20
CA ALA A 298 16.07 -5.32 14.39
C ALA A 298 15.27 -4.31 13.59
N THR A 299 15.96 -3.36 12.96
CA THR A 299 15.46 -2.54 11.83
C THR A 299 16.31 -2.79 10.59
N LEU A 300 15.74 -2.63 9.40
CA LEU A 300 16.54 -2.62 8.18
C LEU A 300 17.44 -1.38 8.15
N PRO A 301 18.68 -1.48 7.61
CA PRO A 301 19.58 -0.34 7.50
C PRO A 301 18.95 0.82 6.71
N THR A 302 19.09 2.03 7.20
CA THR A 302 18.70 3.24 6.46
C THR A 302 19.71 3.48 5.32
N PRO A 303 19.26 3.70 4.07
CA PRO A 303 20.16 4.06 2.98
C PRO A 303 20.98 5.32 3.29
N ALA A 304 22.27 5.30 2.94
CA ALA A 304 23.23 6.36 3.33
C ALA A 304 24.26 6.67 2.24
N GLU A 305 23.95 6.35 0.96
CA GLU A 305 24.87 6.61 -0.16
C GLU A 305 24.95 8.09 -0.51
N GLU A 306 23.93 8.86 -0.15
CA GLU A 306 23.84 10.32 -0.28
C GLU A 306 22.99 10.90 0.86
N ASP A 307 22.94 12.21 1.03
CA ASP A 307 22.01 12.87 1.95
C ASP A 307 20.60 12.94 1.33
N PHE A 308 19.86 11.85 1.49
CA PHE A 308 18.49 11.75 0.98
C PHE A 308 17.50 12.72 1.65
N CYS A 309 17.76 13.15 2.89
CA CYS A 309 16.93 14.16 3.56
C CYS A 309 17.07 15.54 2.88
N ALA A 310 18.29 15.91 2.49
CA ALA A 310 18.56 17.17 1.80
C ALA A 310 18.17 17.12 0.30
N LYS A 311 18.01 15.92 -0.29
CA LYS A 311 17.64 15.75 -1.70
C LYS A 311 16.27 16.33 -2.06
N GLY A 312 15.43 16.56 -1.07
CA GLY A 312 14.06 17.03 -1.24
C GLY A 312 13.02 15.92 -1.29
N ALA A 313 11.77 16.28 -1.07
CA ALA A 313 10.62 15.39 -0.95
C ALA A 313 10.75 14.35 0.19
N LYS A 314 10.06 13.21 0.12
CA LYS A 314 10.05 12.20 1.20
C LYS A 314 11.24 11.27 1.09
N PHE A 315 11.79 10.88 2.24
CA PHE A 315 12.79 9.82 2.37
C PHE A 315 12.39 8.86 3.48
N GLY A 316 12.37 7.59 3.18
CA GLY A 316 12.03 6.49 4.08
C GLY A 316 11.36 5.32 3.36
N PRO A 317 11.12 4.22 4.05
CA PRO A 317 10.41 3.08 3.49
C PRO A 317 8.97 3.47 3.13
N HIS A 318 8.37 2.71 2.22
CA HIS A 318 6.99 2.87 1.81
C HIS A 318 6.34 1.49 1.62
N ASN A 319 6.49 0.85 0.46
CA ASN A 319 5.95 -0.47 0.21
C ASN A 319 7.03 -1.54 0.29
N LEU A 320 6.66 -2.71 0.80
CA LEU A 320 7.44 -3.93 0.67
C LEU A 320 6.85 -4.78 -0.46
N HIS A 321 7.71 -5.51 -1.18
CA HIS A 321 7.25 -6.50 -2.13
C HIS A 321 6.48 -7.60 -1.39
N GLU A 322 5.23 -7.80 -1.79
CA GLU A 322 4.35 -8.81 -1.22
C GLU A 322 4.71 -10.19 -1.79
N ASN A 323 4.94 -11.17 -0.92
CA ASN A 323 5.22 -12.57 -1.30
C ASN A 323 3.93 -13.28 -1.77
N ARG A 324 3.39 -12.85 -2.92
CA ARG A 324 2.15 -13.37 -3.47
C ARG A 324 2.38 -14.61 -4.32
N PRO A 325 1.43 -15.57 -4.38
CA PRO A 325 1.45 -16.61 -5.41
C PRO A 325 1.56 -16.01 -6.82
N GLY A 326 2.39 -16.61 -7.67
CA GLY A 326 2.63 -16.12 -9.03
C GLY A 326 3.63 -14.95 -9.14
N SER A 327 4.13 -14.40 -8.03
CA SER A 327 5.26 -13.48 -8.00
C SER A 327 6.52 -14.15 -7.45
N MET A 328 7.67 -13.46 -7.52
CA MET A 328 8.86 -13.91 -6.82
C MET A 328 8.58 -13.94 -5.31
N GLN A 329 8.86 -15.06 -4.66
CA GLN A 329 8.70 -15.23 -3.23
C GLN A 329 10.05 -15.49 -2.58
N THR A 330 10.32 -14.82 -1.48
CA THR A 330 11.53 -15.01 -0.69
C THR A 330 11.29 -14.61 0.76
N GLU A 331 11.90 -15.34 1.68
CA GLU A 331 11.94 -15.00 3.09
C GLU A 331 13.36 -14.63 3.57
N GLU A 332 14.30 -14.52 2.63
CA GLU A 332 15.70 -14.16 2.89
C GLU A 332 16.03 -12.74 2.41
N LEU A 333 15.26 -12.22 1.44
CA LEU A 333 15.42 -10.89 0.92
C LEU A 333 14.14 -10.07 1.10
N ILE A 334 14.30 -8.80 1.44
CA ILE A 334 13.22 -7.82 1.45
C ILE A 334 13.49 -6.79 0.35
N PHE A 335 12.51 -6.59 -0.53
CA PHE A 335 12.51 -5.53 -1.51
C PHE A 335 11.59 -4.43 -1.02
N ALA A 336 12.12 -3.23 -0.84
CA ALA A 336 11.40 -2.09 -0.30
C ALA A 336 11.52 -0.89 -1.25
N THR A 337 10.42 -0.21 -1.52
CA THR A 337 10.46 1.12 -2.10
C THR A 337 10.79 2.13 -0.99
N TYR A 338 11.62 3.13 -1.33
CA TYR A 338 12.20 4.05 -0.34
C TYR A 338 12.08 5.50 -0.81
N HIS A 339 10.90 5.88 -1.29
CA HIS A 339 10.60 7.22 -1.83
C HIS A 339 11.71 7.75 -2.74
N ASN A 340 12.37 8.89 -2.38
CA ASN A 340 13.42 9.50 -3.20
C ASN A 340 14.73 8.69 -3.26
N ALA A 341 14.85 7.61 -2.49
CA ALA A 341 15.95 6.67 -2.52
C ALA A 341 15.67 5.42 -3.40
N GLY A 342 14.50 5.34 -4.05
CA GLY A 342 14.17 4.29 -5.02
C GLY A 342 13.95 2.89 -4.41
N LEU A 343 14.28 1.84 -5.16
CA LEU A 343 14.20 0.46 -4.72
C LEU A 343 15.42 0.07 -3.88
N ARG A 344 15.19 -0.60 -2.75
CA ARG A 344 16.23 -1.15 -1.87
C ARG A 344 16.04 -2.64 -1.68
N ILE A 345 17.14 -3.38 -1.59
CA ILE A 345 17.15 -4.83 -1.38
C ILE A 345 17.97 -5.13 -0.15
N PHE A 346 17.37 -5.85 0.79
CA PHE A 346 17.99 -6.20 2.06
C PHE A 346 18.06 -7.71 2.23
N ASP A 347 19.24 -8.21 2.62
CA ASP A 347 19.47 -9.58 3.06
C ASP A 347 19.16 -9.68 4.56
N ILE A 348 18.21 -10.54 4.90
CA ILE A 348 17.77 -10.80 6.26
C ILE A 348 18.00 -12.25 6.71
N ARG A 349 18.90 -13.00 6.04
CA ARG A 349 19.24 -14.38 6.45
C ARG A 349 19.66 -14.44 7.92
N ASP A 350 20.46 -13.46 8.38
CA ASP A 350 20.61 -13.16 9.80
C ASP A 350 19.64 -12.01 10.17
N PRO A 351 18.49 -12.28 10.81
CA PRO A 351 17.49 -11.26 11.08
C PRO A 351 17.93 -10.24 12.15
N PHE A 352 18.97 -10.55 12.91
CA PHE A 352 19.55 -9.64 13.90
C PHE A 352 20.61 -8.69 13.28
N LYS A 353 21.07 -8.99 12.07
CA LYS A 353 22.08 -8.21 11.32
C LYS A 353 21.70 -8.05 9.86
N PRO A 354 20.53 -7.43 9.57
CA PRO A 354 20.11 -7.20 8.20
C PRO A 354 21.11 -6.30 7.46
N ARG A 355 21.27 -6.54 6.14
CA ARG A 355 22.25 -5.80 5.32
C ARG A 355 21.62 -5.36 4.01
N GLN A 356 21.88 -4.12 3.57
CA GLN A 356 21.54 -3.70 2.22
C GLN A 356 22.50 -4.37 1.22
N VAL A 357 21.95 -5.13 0.29
CA VAL A 357 22.71 -5.88 -0.72
C VAL A 357 22.52 -5.37 -2.14
N GLY A 358 21.52 -4.55 -2.39
CA GLY A 358 21.26 -3.96 -3.69
C GLY A 358 20.37 -2.72 -3.61
N TYR A 359 20.39 -1.91 -4.67
CA TYR A 359 19.49 -0.78 -4.85
C TYR A 359 19.40 -0.34 -6.32
N PHE A 360 18.32 0.37 -6.62
CA PHE A 360 18.13 1.08 -7.88
C PHE A 360 17.40 2.39 -7.60
N VAL A 361 18.05 3.52 -7.90
CA VAL A 361 17.45 4.86 -7.85
C VAL A 361 17.22 5.32 -9.28
N PRO A 362 15.97 5.34 -9.77
CA PRO A 362 15.68 5.81 -11.12
C PRO A 362 15.97 7.32 -11.25
N PRO A 363 16.21 7.82 -12.48
CA PRO A 363 16.33 9.25 -12.71
C PRO A 363 15.00 9.96 -12.36
N PRO A 364 15.03 11.28 -12.15
CA PRO A 364 13.82 12.08 -11.97
C PRO A 364 12.81 11.84 -13.12
N PRO A 365 11.50 11.93 -12.86
CA PRO A 365 10.50 11.78 -13.90
C PRO A 365 10.56 12.94 -14.90
N GLU A 366 10.39 12.64 -16.19
CA GLU A 366 10.33 13.66 -17.25
C GLU A 366 8.96 14.34 -17.31
N ILE A 367 7.90 13.59 -16.94
CA ILE A 367 6.51 14.06 -16.90
C ILE A 367 6.05 13.97 -15.46
N ILE A 368 5.38 15.01 -14.98
CA ILE A 368 4.78 15.07 -13.65
C ILE A 368 3.27 15.22 -13.83
N VAL A 369 2.51 14.22 -13.38
CA VAL A 369 1.03 14.22 -13.40
C VAL A 369 0.41 14.46 -12.01
N ASP A 370 1.25 14.69 -11.01
CA ASP A 370 0.83 15.05 -9.66
C ASP A 370 0.12 16.41 -9.66
N GLN A 371 -1.13 16.43 -9.24
CA GLN A 371 -2.01 17.61 -9.29
C GLN A 371 -1.88 18.51 -8.06
N ARG A 372 -1.03 18.16 -7.09
CA ARG A 372 -0.78 18.99 -5.91
C ARG A 372 -0.05 20.27 -6.27
N PRO A 373 -0.20 21.36 -5.48
CA PRO A 373 0.43 22.66 -5.77
C PRO A 373 1.96 22.61 -5.88
N ASN A 374 2.61 21.70 -5.14
CA ASN A 374 4.07 21.55 -5.09
C ASN A 374 4.46 20.08 -5.33
N PRO A 375 4.35 19.58 -6.58
CA PRO A 375 4.68 18.20 -6.87
C PRO A 375 6.18 17.93 -6.69
N ALA A 376 6.52 16.73 -6.23
CA ALA A 376 7.90 16.30 -6.10
C ALA A 376 8.58 16.21 -7.48
N LYS A 377 9.75 16.82 -7.61
CA LYS A 377 10.56 16.78 -8.85
C LYS A 377 11.60 15.65 -8.86
N VAL A 378 11.64 14.87 -7.80
CA VAL A 378 12.49 13.66 -7.68
C VAL A 378 11.59 12.43 -7.67
N VAL A 379 12.18 11.25 -7.93
CA VAL A 379 11.43 10.00 -7.85
C VAL A 379 10.76 9.86 -6.46
N GLN A 380 9.53 9.34 -6.46
CA GLN A 380 8.79 8.98 -5.26
C GLN A 380 8.22 7.58 -5.47
N SER A 381 8.82 6.58 -4.86
CA SER A 381 8.47 5.16 -5.03
C SER A 381 7.81 4.57 -3.78
#